data_95830d9532d1daa6ab918cb3b7867973
#
_entry.id   95830d9532d1daa6ab918cb3b7867973
#
_cell.length_a   1.000
_cell.length_b   1.000
_cell.length_c   1.000
_cell.angle_alpha   90.00
_cell.angle_beta   90.00
_cell.angle_gamma   90.00
#
_symmetry.space_group_name_H-M   'P 1'
#
loop_
_entity.id
_entity.type
_entity.pdbx_description
1 polymer ?
#
loop_
_entity_poly.entity_id
_entity_poly.type
_entity_poly.pdbx_seq_one_letter_code
_entity_poly.pdbx_strand_id
1 'polypeptide(L)'
;MVGAGDQLRNWNFGKPLFAECEVPGFSTFEAPIAAKLMPYAATMPYDQSNAIAPEPSMTPPARVGTQTDILGESPVWDERAACLYWVDIRRPAIRQLNAASGAVQTWPMPALVGCIALVDDGRLLVALPQQIALFDPRDASLEAFVEPPPMPPEHRFNDGRCDRQGRFWVGSMHNVTRAPEGVLYCLEGRSLRAVRSGVCIPNSLAFSPNGATMYFADSLRYSLYAYDYDGATGVMGPERVLASTEPPGFPDGSTVDAEGFLWNAEFNAARLVRYAPDGRIDRIVVMPVQRPTCCAFGGANLEVLYVTTASQNMTADERAAQPLAGALLALDVGVRGLPESRFALAGPKLQHIKTP
;
A
#
# COMPACT_ATOMS: atom_id res chain seq x y z
N MET A 1 10.04 0.24 -44.32
CA MET A 1 9.85 -1.01 -43.59
C MET A 1 11.20 -1.33 -42.96
N VAL A 2 11.40 -0.95 -41.72
CA VAL A 2 12.50 -1.44 -40.87
C VAL A 2 11.90 -1.67 -39.50
N GLY A 3 12.00 -2.89 -38.99
CA GLY A 3 11.26 -3.43 -37.86
C GLY A 3 11.69 -2.86 -36.52
N ALA A 4 10.71 -2.54 -35.71
CA ALA A 4 10.82 -2.28 -34.29
C ALA A 4 10.80 -3.64 -33.53
N GLY A 5 11.95 -4.22 -33.33
CA GLY A 5 12.09 -5.45 -32.54
C GLY A 5 13.56 -5.66 -32.26
N ASP A 6 14.04 -5.21 -31.10
CA ASP A 6 15.21 -5.70 -30.37
C ASP A 6 15.81 -4.62 -29.43
N GLN A 7 15.07 -4.26 -28.39
CA GLN A 7 15.68 -3.53 -27.24
C GLN A 7 15.25 -4.06 -25.86
N LEU A 8 14.87 -5.33 -25.76
CA LEU A 8 14.53 -5.97 -24.47
C LEU A 8 15.48 -7.10 -24.07
N ARG A 9 16.73 -7.07 -24.52
CA ARG A 9 17.73 -8.05 -24.05
C ARG A 9 18.97 -7.31 -23.57
N ASN A 10 19.23 -7.47 -22.29
CA ASN A 10 20.44 -7.23 -21.48
C ASN A 10 20.26 -6.21 -20.36
N TRP A 11 19.44 -6.58 -19.38
CA TRP A 11 19.58 -6.05 -18.04
C TRP A 11 20.29 -7.09 -17.16
N ASN A 12 21.61 -6.95 -17.10
CA ASN A 12 22.47 -7.73 -16.22
C ASN A 12 22.34 -7.14 -14.82
N PHE A 13 21.58 -7.81 -13.95
CA PHE A 13 21.47 -7.43 -12.54
C PHE A 13 22.77 -7.79 -11.83
N GLY A 14 23.74 -6.88 -11.88
CA GLY A 14 24.85 -6.89 -10.96
C GLY A 14 24.34 -6.82 -9.51
N LYS A 15 25.14 -7.40 -8.61
CA LYS A 15 24.96 -7.55 -7.17
C LYS A 15 24.15 -6.43 -6.48
N PRO A 16 23.38 -6.71 -5.40
CA PRO A 16 22.64 -5.69 -4.68
C PRO A 16 23.61 -4.68 -4.06
N LEU A 17 23.66 -3.50 -4.63
CA LEU A 17 24.26 -2.33 -4.02
C LEU A 17 23.29 -1.79 -2.98
N PHE A 18 23.45 -2.20 -1.74
CA PHE A 18 22.92 -1.45 -0.62
C PHE A 18 23.80 -0.21 -0.46
N ALA A 19 23.34 0.93 -0.98
CA ALA A 19 23.88 2.21 -0.59
C ALA A 19 23.45 2.45 0.86
N GLU A 20 24.41 2.61 1.75
CA GLU A 20 24.25 2.88 3.16
C GLU A 20 23.48 4.19 3.34
N CYS A 21 22.25 4.09 3.88
CA CYS A 21 21.59 5.24 4.47
C CYS A 21 22.22 5.41 5.86
N GLU A 22 23.16 6.34 6.00
CA GLU A 22 23.74 6.65 7.31
C GLU A 22 22.64 7.16 8.26
N VAL A 23 22.27 6.31 9.20
CA VAL A 23 21.51 6.72 10.38
C VAL A 23 22.58 7.08 11.45
N PRO A 24 22.61 8.30 11.98
CA PRO A 24 23.56 8.65 13.02
C PRO A 24 23.35 7.77 14.26
N GLY A 25 24.31 6.87 14.54
CA GLY A 25 24.34 6.12 15.80
C GLY A 25 24.51 4.62 15.72
N PHE A 26 24.68 3.99 14.53
CA PHE A 26 24.94 2.54 14.45
C PHE A 26 26.23 2.24 13.67
N SER A 27 27.16 1.56 14.34
CA SER A 27 28.40 1.06 13.76
C SER A 27 28.14 -0.14 12.85
N THR A 28 28.89 -0.21 11.76
CA THR A 28 28.93 -1.27 10.75
C THR A 28 29.00 -2.67 11.36
N PHE A 29 28.05 -3.55 11.00
CA PHE A 29 28.18 -4.98 11.16
C PHE A 29 28.23 -5.66 9.79
N GLU A 30 29.39 -6.11 9.38
CA GLU A 30 29.57 -7.12 8.34
C GLU A 30 29.20 -8.50 8.88
N ALA A 31 28.24 -9.19 8.30
CA ALA A 31 28.05 -10.63 8.48
C ALA A 31 27.61 -11.27 7.15
N PRO A 32 28.19 -12.41 6.77
CA PRO A 32 27.86 -13.11 5.54
C PRO A 32 26.52 -13.84 5.70
N ILE A 33 25.57 -13.57 4.76
CA ILE A 33 24.29 -14.27 4.69
C ILE A 33 24.53 -15.67 4.11
N ALA A 34 24.71 -16.66 4.98
CA ALA A 34 24.48 -18.07 4.66
C ALA A 34 23.19 -18.48 5.34
N ALA A 35 22.11 -18.61 4.55
CA ALA A 35 20.80 -18.97 5.02
C ALA A 35 20.76 -20.38 5.61
N LYS A 36 20.46 -20.50 6.90
CA LYS A 36 19.85 -21.69 7.46
C LYS A 36 18.35 -21.43 7.56
N LEU A 37 17.58 -22.07 6.68
CA LEU A 37 16.14 -22.23 6.84
C LEU A 37 15.90 -23.07 8.12
N MET A 38 15.51 -22.40 9.19
CA MET A 38 14.88 -23.06 10.33
C MET A 38 13.36 -22.84 10.22
N PRO A 39 12.52 -23.83 10.55
CA PRO A 39 11.08 -23.65 10.60
C PRO A 39 10.75 -22.69 11.75
N TYR A 40 10.29 -21.51 11.41
CA TYR A 40 9.88 -20.48 12.37
C TYR A 40 8.45 -20.78 12.88
N ALA A 41 8.33 -21.90 13.56
CA ALA A 41 7.18 -22.20 14.41
C ALA A 41 7.74 -22.72 15.73
N ALA A 42 7.59 -21.94 16.77
CA ALA A 42 7.82 -22.22 18.18
C ALA A 42 8.97 -21.42 18.81
N THR A 43 8.54 -20.69 19.86
CA THR A 43 9.26 -20.11 21.00
C THR A 43 9.47 -18.61 20.97
N MET A 44 8.36 -17.87 21.15
CA MET A 44 8.36 -16.70 22.02
C MET A 44 7.56 -17.08 23.29
N PRO A 45 8.05 -16.80 24.51
CA PRO A 45 7.23 -16.94 25.70
C PRO A 45 6.17 -15.83 25.71
N TYR A 46 4.97 -16.17 25.23
CA TYR A 46 3.79 -15.34 25.40
C TYR A 46 3.32 -15.49 26.85
N ASP A 47 3.35 -14.42 27.62
CA ASP A 47 2.81 -14.38 28.96
C ASP A 47 1.28 -14.54 28.91
N GLN A 48 0.79 -15.69 29.38
CA GLN A 48 -0.63 -16.06 29.37
C GLN A 48 -1.46 -15.43 30.50
N SER A 49 -0.97 -14.44 31.22
CA SER A 49 -1.65 -13.91 32.41
C SER A 49 -2.74 -12.86 32.16
N ASN A 50 -2.99 -12.41 30.93
CA ASN A 50 -4.13 -11.58 30.59
C ASN A 50 -5.21 -12.42 29.90
N ALA A 51 -6.31 -12.67 30.57
CA ALA A 51 -7.50 -13.30 30.02
C ALA A 51 -8.03 -12.45 28.83
N ILE A 52 -7.62 -12.81 27.63
CA ILE A 52 -8.10 -12.23 26.38
C ILE A 52 -9.53 -12.72 26.18
N ALA A 53 -10.46 -11.79 25.87
CA ALA A 53 -11.79 -12.14 25.41
C ALA A 53 -11.69 -13.16 24.26
N PRO A 54 -12.67 -14.08 24.06
CA PRO A 54 -12.59 -15.08 23.01
C PRO A 54 -12.35 -14.38 21.69
N GLU A 55 -11.26 -14.77 20.99
CA GLU A 55 -10.90 -14.21 19.70
C GLU A 55 -12.10 -14.36 18.73
N PRO A 56 -12.50 -13.31 18.01
CA PRO A 56 -13.50 -13.45 16.95
C PRO A 56 -12.99 -14.52 15.99
N SER A 57 -13.89 -15.39 15.49
CA SER A 57 -13.52 -16.49 14.59
C SER A 57 -12.95 -15.91 13.29
N MET A 58 -11.63 -15.84 13.17
CA MET A 58 -10.96 -15.44 11.95
C MET A 58 -11.01 -16.57 10.92
N THR A 59 -11.27 -16.23 9.66
CA THR A 59 -11.07 -17.19 8.57
C THR A 59 -9.62 -17.16 8.09
N PRO A 60 -9.02 -18.32 7.75
CA PRO A 60 -7.69 -18.31 7.17
C PRO A 60 -7.67 -17.56 5.83
N PRO A 61 -6.54 -16.88 5.49
CA PRO A 61 -6.41 -16.21 4.20
C PRO A 61 -6.65 -17.15 3.02
N ALA A 62 -7.61 -16.83 2.18
CA ALA A 62 -7.98 -17.62 1.01
C ALA A 62 -7.68 -16.83 -0.28
N ARG A 63 -7.23 -17.54 -1.33
CA ARG A 63 -6.99 -16.93 -2.64
C ARG A 63 -8.31 -16.48 -3.27
N VAL A 64 -8.28 -15.28 -3.86
CA VAL A 64 -9.38 -14.74 -4.67
C VAL A 64 -8.93 -14.64 -6.13
N GLY A 65 -9.74 -15.22 -7.04
CA GLY A 65 -9.38 -15.27 -8.46
C GLY A 65 -8.18 -16.17 -8.76
N THR A 66 -7.72 -16.12 -9.99
CA THR A 66 -6.61 -16.97 -10.49
C THR A 66 -5.36 -16.17 -10.85
N GLN A 67 -5.44 -14.84 -10.83
CA GLN A 67 -4.37 -13.93 -11.20
C GLN A 67 -3.22 -14.02 -10.20
N THR A 68 -2.00 -13.82 -10.71
CA THR A 68 -0.79 -13.75 -9.92
C THR A 68 -0.03 -12.51 -10.34
N ASP A 69 0.20 -11.61 -9.42
CA ASP A 69 0.90 -10.34 -9.64
C ASP A 69 2.40 -10.49 -9.35
N ILE A 70 3.22 -9.71 -10.04
CA ILE A 70 4.63 -9.58 -9.67
C ILE A 70 4.74 -8.71 -8.43
N LEU A 71 4.00 -7.60 -8.40
CA LEU A 71 3.89 -6.70 -7.26
C LEU A 71 2.46 -6.17 -7.21
N GLY A 72 1.56 -6.96 -6.61
CA GLY A 72 0.18 -6.55 -6.36
C GLY A 72 0.15 -5.45 -5.30
N GLU A 73 -0.60 -4.35 -5.52
CA GLU A 73 -0.60 -3.17 -4.66
C GLU A 73 -1.90 -2.37 -4.74
N SER A 74 -2.02 -1.40 -3.82
CA SER A 74 -3.07 -0.37 -3.84
C SER A 74 -4.49 -0.94 -3.98
N PRO A 75 -4.92 -1.90 -3.15
CA PRO A 75 -6.29 -2.39 -3.19
C PRO A 75 -7.25 -1.31 -2.70
N VAL A 76 -8.32 -1.07 -3.46
CA VAL A 76 -9.39 -0.13 -3.10
C VAL A 76 -10.76 -0.76 -3.40
N TRP A 77 -11.67 -0.73 -2.42
CA TRP A 77 -13.02 -1.24 -2.57
C TRP A 77 -13.98 -0.15 -2.99
N ASP A 78 -14.66 -0.36 -4.11
CA ASP A 78 -15.76 0.49 -4.54
C ASP A 78 -17.10 -0.10 -4.08
N GLU A 79 -17.67 0.47 -3.02
CA GLU A 79 -18.96 0.05 -2.48
C GLU A 79 -20.14 0.34 -3.41
N ARG A 80 -20.00 1.34 -4.33
CA ARG A 80 -21.05 1.68 -5.31
C ARG A 80 -21.13 0.66 -6.42
N ALA A 81 -19.97 0.15 -6.86
CA ALA A 81 -19.87 -0.85 -7.91
C ALA A 81 -19.76 -2.28 -7.37
N ALA A 82 -19.69 -2.48 -6.05
CA ALA A 82 -19.46 -3.75 -5.36
C ALA A 82 -18.27 -4.51 -5.96
N CYS A 83 -17.13 -3.83 -6.15
CA CYS A 83 -15.92 -4.39 -6.74
C CYS A 83 -14.66 -3.90 -6.03
N LEU A 84 -13.60 -4.71 -6.10
CA LEU A 84 -12.27 -4.36 -5.66
C LEU A 84 -11.39 -4.02 -6.87
N TYR A 85 -10.72 -2.87 -6.83
CA TYR A 85 -9.64 -2.56 -7.76
C TYR A 85 -8.30 -2.73 -7.07
N TRP A 86 -7.25 -3.14 -7.82
CA TRP A 86 -5.86 -3.14 -7.40
C TRP A 86 -4.93 -3.06 -8.61
N VAL A 87 -3.63 -2.93 -8.40
CA VAL A 87 -2.64 -2.83 -9.47
C VAL A 87 -1.60 -3.94 -9.39
N ASP A 88 -1.01 -4.32 -10.53
CA ASP A 88 0.30 -4.96 -10.60
C ASP A 88 1.31 -3.90 -11.07
N ILE A 89 2.16 -3.41 -10.16
CA ILE A 89 3.12 -2.35 -10.50
C ILE A 89 4.14 -2.84 -11.53
N ARG A 90 4.64 -4.07 -11.38
CA ARG A 90 5.75 -4.62 -12.19
C ARG A 90 5.31 -5.24 -13.51
N ARG A 91 4.08 -5.64 -13.62
CA ARG A 91 3.39 -5.97 -14.87
C ARG A 91 2.27 -4.95 -15.03
N PRO A 92 2.59 -3.74 -15.53
CA PRO A 92 1.71 -2.59 -15.39
C PRO A 92 0.26 -2.90 -15.79
N ALA A 93 -0.62 -2.98 -14.82
CA ALA A 93 -2.03 -3.28 -15.02
C ALA A 93 -2.88 -2.78 -13.86
N ILE A 94 -4.12 -2.39 -14.18
CA ILE A 94 -5.20 -2.26 -13.21
C ILE A 94 -6.05 -3.52 -13.32
N ARG A 95 -6.50 -4.04 -12.18
CA ARG A 95 -7.39 -5.18 -12.08
C ARG A 95 -8.66 -4.82 -11.33
N GLN A 96 -9.76 -5.48 -11.65
CA GLN A 96 -11.04 -5.35 -10.97
C GLN A 96 -11.59 -6.74 -10.66
N LEU A 97 -11.91 -7.00 -9.41
CA LEU A 97 -12.69 -8.15 -8.97
C LEU A 97 -14.16 -7.74 -8.84
N ASN A 98 -15.03 -8.37 -9.58
CA ASN A 98 -16.47 -8.29 -9.32
C ASN A 98 -16.85 -9.25 -8.18
N ALA A 99 -17.33 -8.71 -7.06
CA ALA A 99 -17.59 -9.51 -5.86
C ALA A 99 -18.71 -10.54 -6.04
N ALA A 100 -19.70 -10.25 -6.89
CA ALA A 100 -20.85 -11.14 -7.08
C ALA A 100 -20.50 -12.35 -7.94
N SER A 101 -19.69 -12.16 -9.01
CA SER A 101 -19.33 -13.22 -9.94
C SER A 101 -17.97 -13.87 -9.66
N GLY A 102 -17.11 -13.22 -8.87
CA GLY A 102 -15.71 -13.63 -8.70
C GLY A 102 -14.83 -13.40 -9.94
N ALA A 103 -15.39 -12.80 -11.00
CA ALA A 103 -14.65 -12.53 -12.24
C ALA A 103 -13.63 -11.40 -12.04
N VAL A 104 -12.45 -11.58 -12.64
CA VAL A 104 -11.40 -10.55 -12.62
C VAL A 104 -11.20 -10.01 -14.03
N GLN A 105 -11.39 -8.71 -14.19
CA GLN A 105 -11.03 -7.95 -15.37
C GLN A 105 -9.64 -7.35 -15.20
N THR A 106 -8.90 -7.21 -16.30
CA THR A 106 -7.53 -6.65 -16.31
C THR A 106 -7.37 -5.68 -17.45
N TRP A 107 -6.84 -4.50 -17.15
CA TRP A 107 -6.46 -3.48 -18.13
C TRP A 107 -4.96 -3.26 -18.09
N PRO A 108 -4.22 -3.57 -19.16
CA PRO A 108 -2.80 -3.22 -19.27
C PRO A 108 -2.62 -1.71 -19.26
N MET A 109 -1.59 -1.23 -18.55
CA MET A 109 -1.26 0.18 -18.44
C MET A 109 0.02 0.52 -19.21
N PRO A 110 0.14 1.74 -19.72
CA PRO A 110 1.29 2.12 -20.57
C PRO A 110 2.61 2.27 -19.78
N ALA A 111 2.53 2.39 -18.46
CA ALA A 111 3.68 2.56 -17.56
C ALA A 111 3.38 1.96 -16.18
N LEU A 112 4.40 1.90 -15.31
CA LEU A 112 4.24 1.46 -13.91
C LEU A 112 3.12 2.26 -13.22
N VAL A 113 2.18 1.57 -12.59
CA VAL A 113 1.11 2.19 -11.80
C VAL A 113 1.51 2.07 -10.33
N GLY A 114 1.84 3.18 -9.69
CA GLY A 114 2.21 3.16 -8.27
C GLY A 114 1.01 2.83 -7.38
N CYS A 115 -0.06 3.59 -7.56
CA CYS A 115 -1.31 3.42 -6.82
C CYS A 115 -2.49 3.97 -7.60
N ILE A 116 -3.70 3.68 -7.08
CA ILE A 116 -4.97 4.18 -7.60
C ILE A 116 -5.83 4.71 -6.45
N ALA A 117 -6.77 5.60 -6.80
CA ALA A 117 -7.83 6.00 -5.89
C ALA A 117 -9.17 6.10 -6.63
N LEU A 118 -10.26 5.88 -5.90
CA LEU A 118 -11.61 6.08 -6.43
C LEU A 118 -11.86 7.57 -6.65
N VAL A 119 -12.56 7.92 -7.72
CA VAL A 119 -13.02 9.28 -8.00
C VAL A 119 -14.52 9.38 -7.75
N ASP A 120 -15.01 10.56 -7.42
CA ASP A 120 -16.42 10.76 -7.08
C ASP A 120 -17.38 10.58 -8.28
N ASP A 121 -16.87 10.67 -9.51
CA ASP A 121 -17.60 10.43 -10.77
C ASP A 121 -17.56 8.99 -11.30
N GLY A 122 -16.91 8.07 -10.56
CA GLY A 122 -16.82 6.65 -10.88
C GLY A 122 -15.61 6.25 -11.71
N ARG A 123 -14.70 7.20 -12.04
CA ARG A 123 -13.38 6.91 -12.60
C ARG A 123 -12.38 6.54 -11.50
N LEU A 124 -11.17 6.17 -11.92
CA LEU A 124 -10.02 5.98 -11.04
C LEU A 124 -9.00 7.08 -11.28
N LEU A 125 -8.44 7.60 -10.21
CA LEU A 125 -7.20 8.38 -10.26
C LEU A 125 -6.04 7.39 -10.28
N VAL A 126 -5.09 7.57 -11.19
CA VAL A 126 -4.00 6.63 -11.46
C VAL A 126 -2.67 7.36 -11.40
N ALA A 127 -1.79 6.95 -10.49
CA ALA A 127 -0.46 7.54 -10.33
C ALA A 127 0.57 6.81 -11.22
N LEU A 128 0.89 7.42 -12.37
CA LEU A 128 1.91 6.97 -13.32
C LEU A 128 3.24 7.74 -13.08
N PRO A 129 4.41 7.26 -13.55
CA PRO A 129 5.71 7.86 -13.20
C PRO A 129 5.82 9.36 -13.47
N GLN A 130 5.23 9.86 -14.56
CA GLN A 130 5.35 11.26 -14.99
C GLN A 130 4.02 11.99 -15.04
N GLN A 131 2.93 11.40 -14.57
CA GLN A 131 1.61 12.03 -14.57
C GLN A 131 0.67 11.37 -13.58
N ILE A 132 -0.31 12.11 -13.11
CA ILE A 132 -1.51 11.56 -12.48
C ILE A 132 -2.62 11.64 -13.54
N ALA A 133 -3.25 10.50 -13.81
CA ALA A 133 -4.23 10.35 -14.88
C ALA A 133 -5.61 9.95 -14.32
N LEU A 134 -6.66 10.15 -15.12
CA LEU A 134 -7.99 9.60 -14.86
C LEU A 134 -8.22 8.42 -15.79
N PHE A 135 -8.55 7.27 -15.21
CA PHE A 135 -8.90 6.04 -15.93
C PHE A 135 -10.38 5.77 -15.80
N ASP A 136 -11.04 5.56 -16.94
CA ASP A 136 -12.45 5.16 -16.95
C ASP A 136 -12.57 3.65 -17.20
N PRO A 137 -13.01 2.85 -16.21
CA PRO A 137 -13.14 1.42 -16.39
C PRO A 137 -14.26 1.00 -17.34
N ARG A 138 -15.17 1.91 -17.73
CA ARG A 138 -16.31 1.64 -18.63
C ARG A 138 -15.88 1.49 -20.10
N ASP A 139 -14.89 2.26 -20.52
CA ASP A 139 -14.39 2.29 -21.90
C ASP A 139 -12.86 2.11 -21.99
N ALA A 140 -12.19 1.92 -20.85
CA ALA A 140 -10.74 1.80 -20.72
C ALA A 140 -9.96 3.05 -21.17
N SER A 141 -10.59 4.21 -21.22
CA SER A 141 -9.92 5.46 -21.55
C SER A 141 -9.00 5.91 -20.41
N LEU A 142 -7.86 6.50 -20.78
CA LEU A 142 -6.86 7.03 -19.85
C LEU A 142 -6.54 8.47 -20.27
N GLU A 143 -6.91 9.44 -19.44
CA GLU A 143 -6.76 10.87 -19.70
C GLU A 143 -5.75 11.48 -18.72
N ALA A 144 -4.77 12.24 -19.22
CA ALA A 144 -3.85 13.00 -18.38
C ALA A 144 -4.62 14.05 -17.55
N PHE A 145 -4.40 14.05 -16.24
CA PHE A 145 -5.13 14.93 -15.33
C PHE A 145 -4.23 16.00 -14.70
N VAL A 146 -3.09 15.59 -14.12
CA VAL A 146 -2.11 16.51 -13.51
C VAL A 146 -0.71 16.05 -13.88
N GLU A 147 0.11 16.98 -14.33
CA GLU A 147 1.55 16.76 -14.48
C GLU A 147 2.24 17.14 -13.16
N PRO A 148 2.95 16.20 -12.51
CA PRO A 148 3.76 16.52 -11.34
C PRO A 148 4.94 17.43 -11.76
N PRO A 149 5.60 18.10 -10.79
CA PRO A 149 6.88 18.70 -11.04
C PRO A 149 7.82 17.68 -11.70
N PRO A 150 8.72 18.10 -12.60
CA PRO A 150 9.64 17.20 -13.28
C PRO A 150 10.35 16.28 -12.27
N MET A 151 10.11 14.99 -12.37
CA MET A 151 10.80 13.99 -11.58
C MET A 151 11.94 13.39 -12.40
N PRO A 152 13.09 13.05 -11.79
CA PRO A 152 14.14 12.32 -12.48
C PRO A 152 13.60 11.05 -13.15
N PRO A 153 14.19 10.59 -14.28
CA PRO A 153 13.63 9.47 -15.07
C PRO A 153 13.40 8.18 -14.29
N GLU A 154 14.19 7.95 -13.24
CA GLU A 154 14.11 6.75 -12.42
C GLU A 154 13.15 6.87 -11.25
N HIS A 155 12.41 7.98 -11.13
CA HIS A 155 11.40 8.15 -10.10
C HIS A 155 10.03 7.65 -10.57
N ARG A 156 9.25 7.18 -9.60
CA ARG A 156 7.84 6.82 -9.76
C ARG A 156 7.05 7.16 -8.51
N PHE A 157 5.76 7.23 -8.63
CA PHE A 157 4.88 7.16 -7.47
C PHE A 157 4.85 5.74 -6.90
N ASN A 158 4.57 5.63 -5.61
CA ASN A 158 4.39 4.38 -4.89
C ASN A 158 2.98 4.33 -4.27
N ASP A 159 2.86 4.43 -2.96
CA ASP A 159 1.58 4.38 -2.27
C ASP A 159 0.86 5.74 -2.31
N GLY A 160 -0.48 5.70 -2.27
CA GLY A 160 -1.33 6.86 -2.23
C GLY A 160 -2.74 6.54 -1.78
N ARG A 161 -3.39 7.51 -1.10
CA ARG A 161 -4.76 7.37 -0.60
C ARG A 161 -5.45 8.72 -0.48
N CYS A 162 -6.77 8.73 -0.59
CA CYS A 162 -7.56 9.94 -0.35
C CYS A 162 -7.79 10.16 1.15
N ASP A 163 -7.71 11.43 1.57
CA ASP A 163 -8.20 11.85 2.89
C ASP A 163 -9.74 11.85 2.94
N ARG A 164 -10.31 12.09 4.12
CA ARG A 164 -11.77 12.10 4.32
C ARG A 164 -12.47 13.25 3.60
N GLN A 165 -11.75 14.25 3.14
CA GLN A 165 -12.25 15.42 2.40
C GLN A 165 -12.10 15.26 0.87
N GLY A 166 -11.41 14.21 0.41
CA GLY A 166 -11.23 13.89 -1.00
C GLY A 166 -9.97 14.51 -1.63
N ARG A 167 -8.95 14.90 -0.84
CA ARG A 167 -7.62 15.17 -1.35
C ARG A 167 -6.87 13.86 -1.54
N PHE A 168 -6.09 13.74 -2.59
CA PHE A 168 -5.26 12.58 -2.83
C PHE A 168 -3.83 12.83 -2.36
N TRP A 169 -3.37 11.98 -1.44
CA TRP A 169 -2.00 11.96 -0.95
C TRP A 169 -1.23 10.87 -1.65
N VAL A 170 -0.04 11.18 -2.16
CA VAL A 170 0.76 10.22 -2.92
C VAL A 170 2.24 10.48 -2.72
N GLY A 171 3.01 9.42 -2.53
CA GLY A 171 4.44 9.49 -2.37
C GLY A 171 5.20 9.08 -3.63
N SER A 172 6.28 9.82 -3.96
CA SER A 172 7.24 9.40 -4.98
C SER A 172 8.49 8.78 -4.37
N MET A 173 9.22 7.99 -5.16
CA MET A 173 10.46 7.34 -4.75
C MET A 173 11.40 7.15 -5.94
N HIS A 174 12.70 7.04 -5.65
CA HIS A 174 13.67 6.55 -6.62
C HIS A 174 13.52 5.02 -6.78
N ASN A 175 13.11 4.57 -7.97
CA ASN A 175 12.68 3.17 -8.20
C ASN A 175 13.83 2.15 -8.15
N VAL A 176 15.08 2.57 -8.35
CA VAL A 176 16.26 1.71 -8.41
C VAL A 176 17.05 1.75 -7.11
N THR A 177 17.59 2.91 -6.75
CA THR A 177 18.49 3.07 -5.59
C THR A 177 17.73 3.14 -4.28
N ARG A 178 16.45 3.61 -4.31
CA ARG A 178 15.64 3.90 -3.13
C ARG A 178 16.29 4.90 -2.17
N ALA A 179 17.14 5.76 -2.75
CA ALA A 179 17.71 6.88 -2.01
C ALA A 179 16.62 7.80 -1.46
N PRO A 180 16.90 8.59 -0.39
CA PRO A 180 15.92 9.47 0.25
C PRO A 180 15.63 10.74 -0.60
N GLU A 181 15.25 10.52 -1.86
CA GLU A 181 14.96 11.55 -2.86
C GLU A 181 13.45 11.67 -3.15
N GLY A 182 12.66 10.79 -2.55
CA GLY A 182 11.21 10.77 -2.70
C GLY A 182 10.55 11.95 -1.99
N VAL A 183 9.34 12.26 -2.45
CA VAL A 183 8.52 13.38 -1.96
C VAL A 183 7.10 12.90 -1.72
N LEU A 184 6.52 13.28 -0.59
CA LEU A 184 5.09 13.14 -0.32
C LEU A 184 4.37 14.38 -0.86
N TYR A 185 3.37 14.16 -1.69
CA TYR A 185 2.52 15.19 -2.30
C TYR A 185 1.09 15.10 -1.81
N CYS A 186 0.40 16.24 -1.86
CA CYS A 186 -1.04 16.36 -1.68
C CYS A 186 -1.65 16.99 -2.94
N LEU A 187 -2.59 16.29 -3.55
CA LEU A 187 -3.37 16.77 -4.70
C LEU A 187 -4.76 17.21 -4.25
N GLU A 188 -5.08 18.49 -4.52
CA GLU A 188 -6.38 19.09 -4.28
C GLU A 188 -6.91 19.69 -5.59
N GLY A 189 -8.01 19.15 -6.12
CA GLY A 189 -8.44 19.48 -7.48
C GLY A 189 -7.32 19.19 -8.49
N ARG A 190 -6.77 20.22 -9.13
CA ARG A 190 -5.60 20.10 -10.03
C ARG A 190 -4.30 20.64 -9.43
N SER A 191 -4.32 21.05 -8.18
CA SER A 191 -3.14 21.59 -7.49
C SER A 191 -2.39 20.50 -6.75
N LEU A 192 -1.20 20.14 -7.24
CA LEU A 192 -0.30 19.18 -6.61
C LEU A 192 0.80 19.96 -5.85
N ARG A 193 0.83 19.83 -4.53
CA ARG A 193 1.85 20.47 -3.69
C ARG A 193 2.75 19.44 -3.02
N ALA A 194 4.06 19.69 -2.98
CA ALA A 194 5.01 18.94 -2.19
C ALA A 194 4.83 19.28 -0.70
N VAL A 195 4.83 18.25 0.15
CA VAL A 195 4.58 18.40 1.59
C VAL A 195 5.79 17.95 2.40
N ARG A 196 6.43 16.85 2.02
CA ARG A 196 7.58 16.28 2.71
C ARG A 196 8.56 15.72 1.68
N SER A 197 9.85 16.01 1.82
CA SER A 197 10.94 15.44 1.02
C SER A 197 11.79 14.48 1.86
N GLY A 198 12.76 13.84 1.22
CA GLY A 198 13.71 12.96 1.89
C GLY A 198 13.11 11.59 2.25
N VAL A 199 12.15 11.10 1.46
CA VAL A 199 11.49 9.81 1.63
C VAL A 199 12.21 8.75 0.80
N CYS A 200 12.45 7.58 1.39
CA CYS A 200 13.04 6.45 0.67
C CYS A 200 11.98 5.64 -0.08
N ILE A 201 10.99 5.09 0.65
CA ILE A 201 9.87 4.33 0.09
C ILE A 201 8.60 4.74 0.84
N PRO A 202 7.76 5.62 0.25
CA PRO A 202 6.52 6.07 0.86
C PRO A 202 5.48 4.95 0.86
N ASN A 203 4.93 4.64 2.03
CA ASN A 203 3.92 3.61 2.24
C ASN A 203 2.96 3.97 3.37
N SER A 204 1.99 3.10 3.66
CA SER A 204 1.04 3.18 4.78
C SER A 204 0.20 4.46 4.81
N LEU A 205 -0.10 5.06 3.65
CA LEU A 205 -0.98 6.21 3.61
C LEU A 205 -2.40 5.81 4.04
N ALA A 206 -2.83 6.32 5.19
CA ALA A 206 -4.15 6.04 5.76
C ALA A 206 -4.61 7.20 6.65
N PHE A 207 -5.92 7.27 6.92
CA PHE A 207 -6.53 8.32 7.72
C PHE A 207 -7.47 7.72 8.77
N SER A 208 -7.43 8.26 9.98
CA SER A 208 -8.34 7.84 11.06
C SER A 208 -9.81 8.06 10.67
N PRO A 209 -10.78 7.38 11.34
CA PRO A 209 -12.20 7.51 11.01
C PRO A 209 -12.72 8.95 11.07
N ASN A 210 -12.25 9.73 12.04
CA ASN A 210 -12.61 11.13 12.21
C ASN A 210 -11.78 12.10 11.35
N GLY A 211 -10.79 11.58 10.58
CA GLY A 211 -9.91 12.38 9.74
C GLY A 211 -8.95 13.31 10.52
N ALA A 212 -8.72 13.06 11.81
CA ALA A 212 -7.84 13.88 12.64
C ALA A 212 -6.42 13.34 12.77
N THR A 213 -6.15 12.13 12.24
CA THR A 213 -4.82 11.53 12.21
C THR A 213 -4.53 11.02 10.81
N MET A 214 -3.36 11.37 10.29
CA MET A 214 -2.78 10.80 9.08
C MET A 214 -1.67 9.84 9.47
N TYR A 215 -1.66 8.66 8.85
CA TYR A 215 -0.61 7.65 8.99
C TYR A 215 0.24 7.63 7.73
N PHE A 216 1.53 7.34 7.90
CA PHE A 216 2.51 7.25 6.83
C PHE A 216 3.67 6.35 7.26
N ALA A 217 4.29 5.63 6.32
CA ALA A 217 5.53 4.92 6.57
C ALA A 217 6.61 5.31 5.56
N ASP A 218 7.85 5.29 6.01
CA ASP A 218 9.02 5.18 5.15
C ASP A 218 9.61 3.78 5.38
N SER A 219 9.36 2.85 4.46
CA SER A 219 9.65 1.43 4.65
C SER A 219 11.11 1.17 5.01
N LEU A 220 12.08 1.86 4.37
CA LEU A 220 13.50 1.66 4.66
C LEU A 220 13.95 2.23 6.00
N ARG A 221 13.12 3.04 6.63
CA ARG A 221 13.34 3.51 8.01
C ARG A 221 12.68 2.60 9.05
N TYR A 222 11.99 1.55 8.61
CA TYR A 222 11.28 0.61 9.49
C TYR A 222 10.28 1.29 10.43
N SER A 223 9.73 2.43 10.03
CA SER A 223 8.92 3.28 10.92
C SER A 223 7.56 3.59 10.31
N LEU A 224 6.54 3.41 11.14
CA LEU A 224 5.19 3.92 10.97
C LEU A 224 5.08 5.23 11.74
N TYR A 225 4.65 6.28 11.07
CA TYR A 225 4.46 7.61 11.63
C TYR A 225 2.98 7.94 11.73
N ALA A 226 2.64 8.77 12.69
CA ALA A 226 1.33 9.40 12.79
C ALA A 226 1.52 10.92 12.93
N TYR A 227 0.61 11.65 12.31
CA TYR A 227 0.55 13.10 12.31
C TYR A 227 -0.82 13.54 12.79
N ASP A 228 -0.88 14.54 13.66
CA ASP A 228 -2.12 15.28 13.83
C ASP A 228 -2.48 15.91 12.49
N TYR A 229 -3.71 15.74 12.05
CA TYR A 229 -4.12 16.13 10.71
C TYR A 229 -5.33 17.03 10.75
N ASP A 230 -5.19 18.22 10.19
CA ASP A 230 -6.31 19.14 9.98
C ASP A 230 -7.02 18.81 8.65
N GLY A 231 -8.09 18.04 8.72
CA GLY A 231 -8.89 17.69 7.55
C GLY A 231 -9.51 18.88 6.83
N ALA A 232 -9.74 20.03 7.50
CA ALA A 232 -10.28 21.21 6.84
C ALA A 232 -9.26 21.84 5.88
N THR A 233 -8.00 21.93 6.29
CA THR A 233 -6.93 22.59 5.53
C THR A 233 -6.00 21.61 4.79
N GLY A 234 -5.99 20.32 5.16
CA GLY A 234 -5.03 19.36 4.66
C GLY A 234 -3.61 19.61 5.16
N VAL A 235 -3.47 20.15 6.36
CA VAL A 235 -2.18 20.40 7.00
C VAL A 235 -1.83 19.28 7.94
N MET A 236 -0.59 18.77 7.82
CA MET A 236 0.01 17.81 8.73
C MET A 236 0.68 18.55 9.89
N GLY A 237 0.46 18.09 11.11
CA GLY A 237 1.17 18.50 12.30
C GLY A 237 2.57 17.86 12.40
N PRO A 238 3.21 17.94 13.57
CA PRO A 238 4.50 17.32 13.81
C PRO A 238 4.45 15.79 13.68
N GLU A 239 5.56 15.23 13.19
CA GLU A 239 5.77 13.79 13.10
C GLU A 239 5.92 13.15 14.48
N ARG A 240 5.24 12.04 14.70
CA ARG A 240 5.48 11.13 15.83
C ARG A 240 5.60 9.70 15.33
N VAL A 241 6.54 8.95 15.87
CA VAL A 241 6.62 7.51 15.61
C VAL A 241 5.42 6.84 16.27
N LEU A 242 4.62 6.13 15.50
CA LEU A 242 3.51 5.31 15.98
C LEU A 242 4.01 3.94 16.40
N ALA A 243 4.76 3.29 15.51
CA ALA A 243 5.34 1.97 15.73
C ALA A 243 6.59 1.80 14.86
N SER A 244 7.39 0.80 15.17
CA SER A 244 8.53 0.40 14.36
C SER A 244 8.44 -1.09 14.04
N THR A 245 8.83 -1.46 12.83
CA THR A 245 9.04 -2.85 12.45
C THR A 245 10.52 -3.21 12.58
N GLU A 246 10.84 -4.48 12.51
CA GLU A 246 12.22 -4.97 12.58
C GLU A 246 12.56 -5.82 11.34
N PRO A 247 13.81 -5.81 10.90
CA PRO A 247 14.24 -6.69 9.81
C PRO A 247 13.87 -8.16 10.09
N PRO A 248 13.42 -8.92 9.08
CA PRO A 248 13.35 -8.56 7.67
C PRO A 248 12.06 -7.82 7.26
N GLY A 249 11.14 -7.52 8.20
CA GLY A 249 9.83 -6.93 7.93
C GLY A 249 9.90 -5.43 7.69
N PHE A 250 9.33 -4.97 6.58
CA PHE A 250 9.18 -3.55 6.26
C PHE A 250 7.71 -3.15 6.41
N PRO A 251 7.37 -1.99 6.98
CA PRO A 251 6.00 -1.50 6.93
C PRO A 251 5.67 -1.16 5.48
N ASP A 252 4.60 -1.75 4.95
CA ASP A 252 4.14 -1.56 3.58
C ASP A 252 2.74 -0.90 3.58
N GLY A 253 1.83 -1.25 2.71
CA GLY A 253 0.52 -0.64 2.63
C GLY A 253 -0.38 -0.87 3.87
N SER A 254 -1.27 0.08 4.14
CA SER A 254 -2.14 0.06 5.32
C SER A 254 -3.58 0.43 5.01
N THR A 255 -4.48 0.05 5.93
CA THR A 255 -5.86 0.55 6.02
C THR A 255 -6.27 0.76 7.46
N VAL A 256 -7.33 1.55 7.70
CA VAL A 256 -7.88 1.78 9.05
C VAL A 256 -9.26 1.14 9.13
N ASP A 257 -9.52 0.41 10.23
CA ASP A 257 -10.83 -0.17 10.48
C ASP A 257 -11.81 0.82 11.15
N ALA A 258 -13.05 0.40 11.31
CA ALA A 258 -14.11 1.22 11.90
C ALA A 258 -13.90 1.53 13.38
N GLU A 259 -13.06 0.75 14.07
CA GLU A 259 -12.66 0.98 15.47
C GLU A 259 -11.48 1.96 15.59
N GLY A 260 -10.88 2.37 14.45
CA GLY A 260 -9.77 3.32 14.39
C GLY A 260 -8.40 2.70 14.48
N PHE A 261 -8.29 1.37 14.42
CA PHE A 261 -7.02 0.66 14.43
C PHE A 261 -6.41 0.62 13.03
N LEU A 262 -5.07 0.72 12.97
CA LEU A 262 -4.31 0.66 11.73
C LEU A 262 -3.89 -0.78 11.42
N TRP A 263 -4.33 -1.31 10.28
CA TRP A 263 -3.85 -2.57 9.74
C TRP A 263 -2.70 -2.29 8.79
N ASN A 264 -1.55 -2.87 9.04
CA ASN A 264 -0.35 -2.73 8.20
C ASN A 264 0.11 -4.09 7.67
N ALA A 265 0.38 -4.15 6.37
CA ALA A 265 1.07 -5.28 5.78
C ALA A 265 2.57 -5.13 6.02
N GLU A 266 3.20 -6.16 6.59
CA GLU A 266 4.65 -6.17 6.79
C GLU A 266 5.33 -7.02 5.72
N PHE A 267 5.85 -6.35 4.70
CA PHE A 267 6.59 -6.97 3.59
C PHE A 267 7.82 -7.72 4.12
N ASN A 268 8.06 -8.95 3.65
CA ASN A 268 9.07 -9.90 4.11
C ASN A 268 8.85 -10.52 5.50
N ALA A 269 7.79 -10.16 6.22
CA ALA A 269 7.52 -10.70 7.55
C ALA A 269 6.38 -11.74 7.60
N ALA A 270 5.73 -12.00 6.47
CA ALA A 270 4.61 -12.95 6.36
C ALA A 270 3.48 -12.67 7.37
N ARG A 271 3.14 -11.38 7.60
CA ARG A 271 2.11 -11.02 8.56
C ARG A 271 1.42 -9.70 8.22
N LEU A 272 0.20 -9.55 8.72
CA LEU A 272 -0.46 -8.27 8.94
C LEU A 272 -0.41 -7.95 10.43
N VAL A 273 -0.25 -6.69 10.77
CA VAL A 273 -0.27 -6.23 12.16
C VAL A 273 -1.35 -5.18 12.32
N ARG A 274 -2.20 -5.36 13.34
CA ARG A 274 -3.21 -4.39 13.75
C ARG A 274 -2.65 -3.56 14.90
N TYR A 275 -2.48 -2.26 14.68
CA TYR A 275 -1.98 -1.32 15.67
C TYR A 275 -3.11 -0.48 16.24
N ALA A 276 -3.17 -0.36 17.55
CA ALA A 276 -4.03 0.62 18.22
C ALA A 276 -3.58 2.06 17.88
N PRO A 277 -4.45 3.08 18.05
CA PRO A 277 -4.09 4.47 17.79
C PRO A 277 -2.90 5.00 18.60
N ASP A 278 -2.56 4.35 19.69
CA ASP A 278 -1.39 4.63 20.54
C ASP A 278 -0.10 3.90 20.08
N GLY A 279 -0.18 3.07 19.05
CA GLY A 279 0.93 2.30 18.48
C GLY A 279 1.14 0.91 19.09
N ARG A 280 0.38 0.54 20.11
CA ARG A 280 0.42 -0.80 20.69
C ARG A 280 -0.07 -1.83 19.68
N ILE A 281 0.61 -2.97 19.56
CA ILE A 281 0.13 -4.10 18.77
C ILE A 281 -1.12 -4.69 19.46
N ASP A 282 -2.22 -4.70 18.71
CA ASP A 282 -3.48 -5.34 19.13
C ASP A 282 -3.53 -6.79 18.64
N ARG A 283 -3.17 -7.02 17.38
CA ARG A 283 -3.29 -8.34 16.76
C ARG A 283 -2.22 -8.55 15.67
N ILE A 284 -1.78 -9.79 15.52
CA ILE A 284 -0.94 -10.24 14.41
C ILE A 284 -1.68 -11.36 13.67
N VAL A 285 -1.77 -11.23 12.35
CA VAL A 285 -2.33 -12.25 11.45
C VAL A 285 -1.21 -12.81 10.59
N VAL A 286 -0.90 -14.08 10.75
CA VAL A 286 0.12 -14.76 9.93
C VAL A 286 -0.42 -14.98 8.52
N MET A 287 0.37 -14.62 7.53
CA MET A 287 0.03 -14.75 6.12
C MET A 287 0.73 -15.97 5.49
N PRO A 288 0.07 -16.66 4.53
CA PRO A 288 0.64 -17.85 3.88
C PRO A 288 1.72 -17.51 2.85
N VAL A 289 2.11 -16.24 2.74
CA VAL A 289 3.13 -15.72 1.85
C VAL A 289 4.03 -14.75 2.58
N GLN A 290 5.31 -14.73 2.23
CA GLN A 290 6.30 -13.88 2.88
C GLN A 290 6.07 -12.39 2.65
N ARG A 291 5.43 -12.01 1.51
CA ARG A 291 5.35 -10.63 1.06
C ARG A 291 3.90 -10.15 0.86
N PRO A 292 3.10 -10.01 1.94
CA PRO A 292 1.92 -9.17 1.86
C PRO A 292 2.36 -7.73 1.58
N THR A 293 1.62 -6.99 0.77
CA THR A 293 2.00 -5.65 0.32
C THR A 293 1.06 -4.57 0.82
N CYS A 294 -0.24 -4.74 0.63
CA CYS A 294 -1.24 -3.78 1.09
C CYS A 294 -2.55 -4.48 1.46
N CYS A 295 -3.42 -3.78 2.14
CA CYS A 295 -4.73 -4.31 2.51
C CYS A 295 -5.85 -3.26 2.39
N ALA A 296 -7.09 -3.75 2.15
CA ALA A 296 -8.29 -2.93 2.11
C ALA A 296 -9.50 -3.74 2.55
N PHE A 297 -10.38 -3.12 3.32
CA PHE A 297 -11.67 -3.70 3.64
C PHE A 297 -12.64 -3.58 2.48
N GLY A 298 -13.44 -4.64 2.26
CA GLY A 298 -14.46 -4.67 1.24
C GLY A 298 -15.56 -5.69 1.57
N GLY A 299 -16.36 -6.06 0.57
CA GLY A 299 -17.57 -6.85 0.75
C GLY A 299 -18.78 -5.97 1.11
N ALA A 300 -19.96 -6.55 1.10
CA ALA A 300 -21.23 -5.81 1.28
C ALA A 300 -21.29 -5.02 2.60
N ASN A 301 -20.66 -5.53 3.65
CA ASN A 301 -20.65 -4.92 4.99
C ASN A 301 -19.25 -4.45 5.40
N LEU A 302 -18.26 -4.40 4.47
CA LEU A 302 -16.87 -4.08 4.75
C LEU A 302 -16.22 -5.02 5.79
N GLU A 303 -16.60 -6.30 5.79
CA GLU A 303 -16.14 -7.33 6.73
C GLU A 303 -15.01 -8.20 6.16
N VAL A 304 -14.74 -8.10 4.85
CA VAL A 304 -13.69 -8.86 4.19
C VAL A 304 -12.44 -8.01 4.08
N LEU A 305 -11.33 -8.46 4.67
CA LEU A 305 -10.02 -7.83 4.45
C LEU A 305 -9.35 -8.47 3.25
N TYR A 306 -9.24 -7.73 2.15
CA TYR A 306 -8.48 -8.11 0.98
C TYR A 306 -7.01 -7.72 1.16
N VAL A 307 -6.10 -8.60 0.74
CA VAL A 307 -4.66 -8.41 0.88
C VAL A 307 -3.98 -8.69 -0.45
N THR A 308 -3.29 -7.71 -0.99
CA THR A 308 -2.40 -7.88 -2.13
C THR A 308 -1.06 -8.44 -1.69
N THR A 309 -0.39 -9.17 -2.57
CA THR A 309 0.88 -9.82 -2.28
C THR A 309 1.85 -9.72 -3.45
N ALA A 310 3.14 -9.98 -3.22
CA ALA A 310 4.16 -9.91 -4.23
C ALA A 310 4.87 -11.24 -4.46
N SER A 311 5.22 -11.50 -5.74
CA SER A 311 6.12 -12.57 -6.18
C SER A 311 7.44 -12.02 -6.77
N GLN A 312 7.67 -10.71 -6.70
CA GLN A 312 8.87 -10.07 -7.25
C GLN A 312 10.15 -10.58 -6.56
N ASN A 313 11.22 -10.70 -7.33
CA ASN A 313 12.54 -11.12 -6.85
C ASN A 313 12.56 -12.47 -6.11
N MET A 314 11.58 -13.34 -6.36
CA MET A 314 11.57 -14.73 -5.87
C MET A 314 12.25 -15.63 -6.89
N THR A 315 13.10 -16.53 -6.40
CA THR A 315 13.64 -17.64 -7.17
C THR A 315 12.53 -18.64 -7.54
N ALA A 316 12.81 -19.58 -8.43
CA ALA A 316 11.86 -20.64 -8.77
C ALA A 316 11.49 -21.50 -7.55
N ASP A 317 12.47 -21.83 -6.72
CA ASP A 317 12.27 -22.64 -5.50
C ASP A 317 11.44 -21.91 -4.47
N GLU A 318 11.69 -20.61 -4.25
CA GLU A 318 10.88 -19.78 -3.36
C GLU A 318 9.42 -19.67 -3.82
N ARG A 319 9.18 -19.56 -5.15
CA ARG A 319 7.82 -19.56 -5.70
C ARG A 319 7.15 -20.92 -5.53
N ALA A 320 7.87 -22.02 -5.73
CA ALA A 320 7.35 -23.36 -5.52
C ALA A 320 6.95 -23.59 -4.04
N ALA A 321 7.73 -23.04 -3.10
CA ALA A 321 7.44 -23.09 -1.68
C ALA A 321 6.29 -22.16 -1.25
N GLN A 322 5.97 -21.13 -2.04
CA GLN A 322 4.93 -20.14 -1.72
C GLN A 322 3.96 -19.98 -2.92
N PRO A 323 3.10 -20.96 -3.20
CA PRO A 323 2.24 -20.97 -4.40
C PRO A 323 1.19 -19.83 -4.41
N LEU A 324 0.96 -19.17 -3.28
CA LEU A 324 0.07 -18.02 -3.16
C LEU A 324 0.79 -16.67 -3.30
N ALA A 325 2.11 -16.63 -3.47
CA ALA A 325 2.83 -15.39 -3.68
C ALA A 325 2.38 -14.68 -4.96
N GLY A 326 2.03 -13.41 -4.84
CA GLY A 326 1.42 -12.60 -5.90
C GLY A 326 -0.10 -12.77 -6.05
N ALA A 327 -0.74 -13.64 -5.27
CA ALA A 327 -2.20 -13.75 -5.29
C ALA A 327 -2.86 -12.60 -4.51
N LEU A 328 -4.07 -12.24 -4.91
CA LEU A 328 -5.00 -11.53 -4.05
C LEU A 328 -5.56 -12.52 -3.03
N LEU A 329 -5.49 -12.17 -1.74
CA LEU A 329 -6.02 -12.96 -0.64
C LEU A 329 -7.20 -12.24 0.01
N ALA A 330 -8.10 -12.98 0.63
CA ALA A 330 -9.21 -12.46 1.41
C ALA A 330 -9.36 -13.25 2.71
N LEU A 331 -9.70 -12.54 3.78
CA LEU A 331 -9.96 -13.13 5.09
C LEU A 331 -10.96 -12.30 5.87
N ASP A 332 -11.67 -12.93 6.81
CA ASP A 332 -12.45 -12.24 7.82
C ASP A 332 -11.57 -12.10 9.08
N VAL A 333 -11.43 -10.90 9.57
CA VAL A 333 -10.63 -10.56 10.76
C VAL A 333 -11.48 -10.16 11.96
N GLY A 334 -12.80 -10.35 11.89
CA GLY A 334 -13.75 -10.10 12.96
C GLY A 334 -14.00 -8.61 13.26
N VAL A 335 -13.56 -7.72 12.39
CA VAL A 335 -13.83 -6.28 12.46
C VAL A 335 -14.22 -5.75 11.10
N ARG A 336 -14.90 -4.58 11.08
CA ARG A 336 -15.32 -3.93 9.83
C ARG A 336 -14.38 -2.81 9.45
N GLY A 337 -14.26 -2.57 8.15
CA GLY A 337 -13.61 -1.39 7.60
C GLY A 337 -14.52 -0.17 7.54
N LEU A 338 -14.03 0.83 6.85
CA LEU A 338 -14.72 2.07 6.51
C LEU A 338 -14.86 2.17 4.99
N PRO A 339 -15.91 2.86 4.48
CA PRO A 339 -15.97 3.21 3.07
C PRO A 339 -14.70 3.93 2.63
N GLU A 340 -14.17 3.56 1.46
CA GLU A 340 -13.01 4.22 0.90
C GLU A 340 -13.34 5.66 0.50
N SER A 341 -12.45 6.59 0.84
CA SER A 341 -12.58 7.99 0.45
C SER A 341 -12.35 8.15 -1.05
N ARG A 342 -13.13 9.05 -1.68
CA ARG A 342 -13.03 9.30 -3.12
C ARG A 342 -12.37 10.64 -3.38
N PHE A 343 -11.53 10.70 -4.39
CA PHE A 343 -10.98 11.96 -4.86
C PHE A 343 -12.10 12.89 -5.35
N ALA A 344 -12.09 14.11 -4.83
CA ALA A 344 -13.06 15.14 -5.19
C ALA A 344 -12.52 16.00 -6.35
N LEU A 345 -13.00 15.77 -7.56
CA LEU A 345 -12.55 16.50 -8.77
C LEU A 345 -12.72 18.02 -8.66
N ALA A 346 -13.77 18.47 -7.99
CA ALA A 346 -14.05 19.89 -7.78
C ALA A 346 -13.30 20.51 -6.58
N GLY A 347 -12.41 19.73 -5.96
CA GLY A 347 -11.75 20.08 -4.69
C GLY A 347 -12.47 19.53 -3.46
N PRO A 348 -11.86 19.67 -2.27
CA PRO A 348 -12.31 19.00 -1.05
C PRO A 348 -13.71 19.45 -0.64
N LYS A 349 -14.50 18.49 -0.15
CA LYS A 349 -15.82 18.75 0.42
C LYS A 349 -15.64 19.29 1.84
N LEU A 350 -15.62 20.61 1.98
CA LEU A 350 -15.66 21.23 3.29
C LEU A 350 -17.01 20.87 3.94
N GLN A 351 -16.97 20.06 4.98
CA GLN A 351 -18.13 19.90 5.83
C GLN A 351 -18.40 21.24 6.49
N HIS A 352 -19.55 21.84 6.21
CA HIS A 352 -20.04 22.96 7.02
C HIS A 352 -20.17 22.43 8.46
N ILE A 353 -19.20 22.77 9.30
CA ILE A 353 -19.35 22.61 10.74
C ILE A 353 -20.58 23.45 11.11
N LYS A 354 -21.71 22.79 11.33
CA LYS A 354 -22.83 23.46 12.02
C LYS A 354 -22.29 23.79 13.41
N THR A 355 -21.90 25.02 13.59
CA THR A 355 -21.69 25.59 14.92
C THR A 355 -22.95 25.36 15.74
N PRO A 356 -22.84 24.90 16.99
CA PRO A 356 -23.99 24.62 17.84
C PRO A 356 -24.82 25.87 18.15
#